data_36002f0dafc81b587b49dc973ba8f55f
#
_entry.id   36002f0dafc81b587b49dc973ba8f55f
#
_cell.length_a   1.000
_cell.length_b   1.000
_cell.length_c   1.000
_cell.angle_alpha   90.00
_cell.angle_beta   90.00
_cell.angle_gamma   90.00
#
_symmetry.space_group_name_H-M   'P 1'
#
loop_
_entity.id
_entity.type
_entity.pdbx_description
1 polymer ?
#
loop_
_entity_poly.entity_id
_entity_poly.type
_entity_poly.pdbx_seq_one_letter_code
_entity_poly.pdbx_strand_id
1 'polypeptide(L)'
;MNTDLTLVIMAAGLGSRFGGDKQLASLGPAGEPMLVLSIQSAIRSGFKRAVLVIRPELEAELRELLIRFLPADFEYHFCYQSLTDLPAEAQLADVSHRLKPWGTAHALWCARDSVNGPMAVINADDFYGDSAFASLAKGLIARPNDWMMVAYPIELTLSEHGGVNRGLCQVELGQLRSVAEWLNIQVQDHGFIGEGPEGLAPLPSQSLVSMTCWGFSPSIFDVIKRELIEFIEQQGQLPKSECYLPAVVQAGIEQGVPVFVDVAIEPWLGVTYPQDTVWVKQKLMELLSDKTH
;
A
#
# COMPACT_ATOMS: atom_id res chain seq x y z
N MET A 1 5.03 19.96 -17.34
CA MET A 1 4.38 18.88 -16.54
C MET A 1 4.87 19.05 -15.13
N ASN A 2 3.98 18.97 -14.14
CA ASN A 2 4.41 18.98 -12.74
C ASN A 2 5.15 17.67 -12.47
N THR A 3 6.43 17.75 -12.11
CA THR A 3 7.29 16.59 -11.80
C THR A 3 7.37 16.32 -10.29
N ASP A 4 6.56 17.06 -9.50
CA ASP A 4 6.55 16.87 -8.06
C ASP A 4 5.93 15.54 -7.70
N LEU A 5 6.70 14.70 -7.05
CA LEU A 5 6.27 13.38 -6.59
C LEU A 5 5.32 13.53 -5.41
N THR A 6 4.19 12.81 -5.48
CA THR A 6 3.21 12.73 -4.41
C THR A 6 3.26 11.34 -3.75
N LEU A 7 3.28 11.29 -2.42
CA LEU A 7 3.06 10.05 -1.66
C LEU A 7 1.58 9.97 -1.28
N VAL A 8 0.89 8.92 -1.73
CA VAL A 8 -0.49 8.61 -1.29
C VAL A 8 -0.43 7.50 -0.25
N ILE A 9 -1.03 7.73 0.91
CA ILE A 9 -1.04 6.80 2.03
C ILE A 9 -2.49 6.38 2.31
N MET A 10 -2.76 5.08 2.18
CA MET A 10 -4.06 4.51 2.48
C MET A 10 -4.19 4.21 3.98
N ALA A 11 -4.89 5.06 4.72
CA ALA A 11 -5.02 5.03 6.18
C ALA A 11 -6.48 4.91 6.66
N ALA A 12 -7.44 4.65 5.77
CA ALA A 12 -8.86 4.56 6.11
C ALA A 12 -9.32 3.17 6.63
N GLY A 13 -8.41 2.19 6.68
CA GLY A 13 -8.72 0.83 7.14
C GLY A 13 -9.21 0.79 8.59
N LEU A 14 -10.15 -0.12 8.90
CA LEU A 14 -10.80 -0.22 10.22
C LEU A 14 -9.90 -0.83 11.32
N GLY A 15 -8.70 -1.32 11.01
CA GLY A 15 -7.78 -1.88 12.02
C GLY A 15 -8.36 -2.99 12.89
N SER A 16 -9.39 -3.69 12.41
CA SER A 16 -10.30 -4.53 13.21
C SER A 16 -9.64 -5.67 14.02
N ARG A 17 -8.39 -6.01 13.71
CA ARG A 17 -7.65 -7.08 14.41
C ARG A 17 -6.89 -6.58 15.65
N PHE A 18 -6.75 -5.25 15.84
CA PHE A 18 -5.90 -4.65 16.89
C PHE A 18 -6.66 -3.98 18.03
N GLY A 19 -8.01 -3.85 17.93
CA GLY A 19 -8.82 -3.19 18.95
C GLY A 19 -8.57 -1.67 19.08
N GLY A 20 -7.90 -1.06 18.09
CA GLY A 20 -7.60 0.37 18.01
C GLY A 20 -7.07 0.78 16.64
N ASP A 21 -6.79 2.06 16.45
CA ASP A 21 -6.24 2.58 15.19
C ASP A 21 -4.74 2.23 15.06
N LYS A 22 -4.46 1.05 14.50
CA LYS A 22 -3.12 0.49 14.28
C LYS A 22 -2.18 1.47 13.56
N GLN A 23 -2.73 2.31 12.68
CA GLN A 23 -2.00 3.34 11.95
C GLN A 23 -1.29 4.36 12.84
N LEU A 24 -1.77 4.52 14.08
CA LEU A 24 -1.30 5.50 15.07
C LEU A 24 -0.36 4.88 16.12
N ALA A 25 -0.11 3.58 16.04
CA ALA A 25 0.76 2.89 17.01
C ALA A 25 2.19 3.46 16.96
N SER A 26 2.70 3.89 18.12
CA SER A 26 4.05 4.42 18.31
C SER A 26 5.09 3.30 18.27
N LEU A 27 5.66 3.05 17.11
CA LEU A 27 6.60 1.96 16.85
C LEU A 27 8.04 2.44 16.60
N GLY A 28 8.21 3.67 16.13
CA GLY A 28 9.52 4.27 15.84
C GLY A 28 10.31 4.63 17.11
N PRO A 29 11.62 4.91 16.97
CA PRO A 29 12.54 5.22 18.08
C PRO A 29 12.12 6.43 18.91
N ALA A 30 11.57 7.50 18.30
CA ALA A 30 11.06 8.69 18.98
C ALA A 30 9.54 8.64 19.21
N GLY A 31 8.91 7.48 19.01
CA GLY A 31 7.48 7.27 19.14
C GLY A 31 6.68 7.58 17.87
N GLU A 32 7.33 7.62 16.72
CA GLU A 32 6.67 7.85 15.44
C GLU A 32 5.80 6.64 15.06
N PRO A 33 4.58 6.85 14.52
CA PRO A 33 3.86 5.82 13.79
C PRO A 33 4.55 5.45 12.48
N MET A 34 4.27 4.25 11.94
CA MET A 34 4.86 3.77 10.68
C MET A 34 4.59 4.71 9.52
N LEU A 35 3.39 5.29 9.43
CA LEU A 35 3.08 6.27 8.38
C LEU A 35 4.00 7.49 8.42
N VAL A 36 4.39 7.96 9.61
CA VAL A 36 5.32 9.09 9.77
C VAL A 36 6.71 8.70 9.30
N LEU A 37 7.20 7.51 9.67
CA LEU A 37 8.48 6.98 9.18
C LEU A 37 8.49 6.86 7.65
N SER A 38 7.40 6.40 7.06
CA SER A 38 7.23 6.32 5.61
C SER A 38 7.26 7.70 4.94
N ILE A 39 6.58 8.70 5.52
CA ILE A 39 6.65 10.10 5.01
C ILE A 39 8.07 10.66 5.12
N GLN A 40 8.75 10.45 6.23
CA GLN A 40 10.14 10.90 6.40
C GLN A 40 11.07 10.25 5.36
N SER A 41 10.90 8.95 5.07
CA SER A 41 11.65 8.25 4.01
C SER A 41 11.36 8.82 2.63
N ALA A 42 10.09 9.13 2.34
CA ALA A 42 9.68 9.77 1.09
C ALA A 42 10.27 11.18 0.94
N ILE A 43 10.27 12.00 2.01
CA ILE A 43 10.91 13.33 2.01
C ILE A 43 12.39 13.21 1.64
N ARG A 44 13.12 12.29 2.27
CA ARG A 44 14.55 12.03 1.95
C ARG A 44 14.75 11.59 0.50
N SER A 45 13.77 10.92 -0.08
CA SER A 45 13.77 10.46 -1.48
C SER A 45 13.28 11.50 -2.48
N GLY A 46 12.90 12.71 -2.02
CA GLY A 46 12.55 13.83 -2.88
C GLY A 46 11.05 14.00 -3.16
N PHE A 47 10.19 13.27 -2.49
CA PHE A 47 8.74 13.54 -2.52
C PHE A 47 8.44 14.89 -1.89
N LYS A 48 7.52 15.65 -2.52
CA LYS A 48 7.23 17.05 -2.14
C LYS A 48 6.00 17.18 -1.28
N ARG A 49 5.09 16.21 -1.35
CA ARG A 49 3.85 16.23 -0.59
C ARG A 49 3.32 14.82 -0.32
N ALA A 50 2.45 14.73 0.68
CA ALA A 50 1.69 13.52 0.99
C ALA A 50 0.17 13.77 0.89
N VAL A 51 -0.56 12.78 0.39
CA VAL A 51 -2.03 12.71 0.42
C VAL A 51 -2.41 11.52 1.29
N LEU A 52 -3.08 11.77 2.40
CA LEU A 52 -3.51 10.73 3.33
C LEU A 52 -4.99 10.47 3.12
N VAL A 53 -5.34 9.26 2.69
CA VAL A 53 -6.72 8.80 2.57
C VAL A 53 -7.14 8.22 3.91
N ILE A 54 -8.02 8.90 4.61
CA ILE A 54 -8.38 8.63 6.00
C ILE A 54 -9.89 8.49 6.20
N ARG A 55 -10.28 8.11 7.40
CA ARG A 55 -11.62 8.34 7.94
C ARG A 55 -11.64 9.71 8.64
N PRO A 56 -12.74 10.48 8.57
CA PRO A 56 -12.81 11.82 9.17
C PRO A 56 -12.41 11.86 10.66
N GLU A 57 -12.72 10.80 11.41
CA GLU A 57 -12.44 10.71 12.85
C GLU A 57 -10.94 10.73 13.18
N LEU A 58 -10.08 10.32 12.23
CA LEU A 58 -8.64 10.25 12.42
C LEU A 58 -7.93 11.58 12.15
N GLU A 59 -8.60 12.57 11.56
CA GLU A 59 -7.93 13.80 11.09
C GLU A 59 -7.23 14.57 12.21
N ALA A 60 -7.91 14.78 13.33
CA ALA A 60 -7.37 15.60 14.41
C ALA A 60 -6.08 15.00 14.99
N GLU A 61 -6.08 13.68 15.26
CA GLU A 61 -4.93 12.97 15.81
C GLU A 61 -3.78 12.87 14.80
N LEU A 62 -4.09 12.56 13.56
CA LEU A 62 -3.08 12.54 12.49
C LEU A 62 -2.45 13.91 12.27
N ARG A 63 -3.23 14.97 12.29
CA ARG A 63 -2.72 16.34 12.15
C ARG A 63 -1.73 16.70 13.26
N GLU A 64 -2.03 16.36 14.51
CA GLU A 64 -1.11 16.57 15.63
C GLU A 64 0.20 15.78 15.47
N LEU A 65 0.10 14.52 15.04
CA LEU A 65 1.27 13.68 14.75
C LEU A 65 2.13 14.25 13.62
N LEU A 66 1.51 14.69 12.51
CA LEU A 66 2.25 15.25 11.37
C LEU A 66 2.94 16.56 11.76
N ILE A 67 2.27 17.47 12.49
CA ILE A 67 2.88 18.70 13.01
C ILE A 67 4.08 18.39 13.93
N ARG A 68 3.98 17.36 14.75
CA ARG A 68 5.03 16.98 15.69
C ARG A 68 6.29 16.43 15.02
N PHE A 69 6.13 15.65 13.96
CA PHE A 69 7.22 14.82 13.43
C PHE A 69 7.72 15.21 12.03
N LEU A 70 6.99 16.05 11.30
CA LEU A 70 7.37 16.47 9.95
C LEU A 70 7.89 17.91 9.92
N PRO A 71 8.73 18.25 8.91
CA PRO A 71 9.12 19.64 8.65
C PRO A 71 7.90 20.53 8.45
N ALA A 72 7.94 21.75 8.99
CA ALA A 72 6.81 22.70 8.96
C ALA A 72 6.41 23.14 7.54
N ASP A 73 7.32 23.01 6.58
CA ASP A 73 7.14 23.36 5.16
C ASP A 73 6.75 22.16 4.30
N PHE A 74 6.63 20.95 4.87
CA PHE A 74 6.19 19.80 4.11
C PHE A 74 4.68 19.83 3.91
N GLU A 75 4.27 19.76 2.62
CA GLU A 75 2.86 19.80 2.24
C GLU A 75 2.16 18.47 2.46
N TYR A 76 0.98 18.48 3.10
CA TYR A 76 0.13 17.31 3.18
C TYR A 76 -1.36 17.66 3.09
N HIS A 77 -2.15 16.72 2.55
CA HIS A 77 -3.60 16.85 2.39
C HIS A 77 -4.30 15.61 2.93
N PHE A 78 -5.48 15.80 3.52
CA PHE A 78 -6.38 14.71 3.87
C PHE A 78 -7.47 14.55 2.83
N CYS A 79 -7.71 13.30 2.41
CA CYS A 79 -8.86 12.88 1.62
C CYS A 79 -9.65 11.88 2.44
N TYR A 80 -10.98 11.87 2.29
CA TYR A 80 -11.83 10.99 3.07
C TYR A 80 -12.38 9.87 2.22
N GLN A 81 -12.21 8.63 2.67
CA GLN A 81 -12.83 7.48 2.04
C GLN A 81 -14.33 7.43 2.39
N SER A 82 -15.16 8.09 1.57
CA SER A 82 -16.62 8.10 1.74
C SER A 82 -17.28 7.02 0.88
N LEU A 83 -18.21 6.26 1.43
CA LEU A 83 -18.97 5.23 0.69
C LEU A 83 -19.76 5.80 -0.51
N THR A 84 -20.04 7.09 -0.50
CA THR A 84 -20.78 7.78 -1.57
C THR A 84 -19.90 8.42 -2.62
N ASP A 85 -18.57 8.44 -2.44
CA ASP A 85 -17.63 8.97 -3.44
C ASP A 85 -17.32 7.90 -4.49
N LEU A 86 -18.27 7.68 -5.38
CA LEU A 86 -18.22 6.71 -6.48
C LEU A 86 -18.21 7.42 -7.82
N PRO A 87 -17.75 6.76 -8.89
CA PRO A 87 -17.95 7.26 -10.27
C PRO A 87 -19.42 7.57 -10.51
N ALA A 88 -19.71 8.62 -11.29
CA ALA A 88 -21.07 9.08 -11.53
C ALA A 88 -21.97 7.98 -12.14
N GLU A 89 -21.38 7.08 -12.91
CA GLU A 89 -22.03 5.95 -13.56
C GLU A 89 -22.36 4.80 -12.60
N ALA A 90 -21.70 4.75 -11.43
CA ALA A 90 -21.86 3.69 -10.42
C ALA A 90 -22.54 4.18 -9.13
N GLN A 91 -23.25 5.30 -9.16
CA GLN A 91 -23.92 5.85 -7.98
C GLN A 91 -25.00 4.88 -7.46
N LEU A 92 -24.95 4.59 -6.16
CA LEU A 92 -25.96 3.82 -5.45
C LEU A 92 -26.89 4.77 -4.68
N ALA A 93 -28.19 4.50 -4.74
CA ALA A 93 -29.19 5.29 -4.01
C ALA A 93 -29.07 5.10 -2.48
N ASP A 94 -28.60 3.92 -2.04
CA ASP A 94 -28.44 3.58 -0.63
C ASP A 94 -27.16 2.74 -0.44
N VAL A 95 -26.30 3.13 0.49
CA VAL A 95 -25.10 2.43 0.91
C VAL A 95 -25.13 1.98 2.37
N SER A 96 -26.30 2.10 3.04
CA SER A 96 -26.46 1.77 4.46
C SER A 96 -26.25 0.29 4.79
N HIS A 97 -26.38 -0.58 3.79
CA HIS A 97 -26.13 -2.02 3.90
C HIS A 97 -24.62 -2.35 4.03
N ARG A 98 -23.75 -1.40 3.73
CA ARG A 98 -22.29 -1.63 3.75
C ARG A 98 -21.74 -1.75 5.17
N LEU A 99 -20.95 -2.80 5.41
CA LEU A 99 -20.24 -3.05 6.67
C LEU A 99 -18.74 -2.78 6.58
N LYS A 100 -18.24 -2.56 5.35
CA LYS A 100 -16.85 -2.22 5.07
C LYS A 100 -16.76 -1.15 3.98
N PRO A 101 -15.67 -0.36 3.95
CA PRO A 101 -15.31 0.45 2.78
C PRO A 101 -15.22 -0.39 1.51
N TRP A 102 -15.23 0.27 0.35
CA TRP A 102 -15.20 -0.40 -0.96
C TRP A 102 -13.83 -1.01 -1.34
N GLY A 103 -12.83 -0.95 -0.47
CA GLY A 103 -11.50 -1.55 -0.66
C GLY A 103 -10.42 -0.54 -1.04
N THR A 104 -9.22 -1.06 -1.34
CA THR A 104 -8.02 -0.25 -1.58
C THR A 104 -8.02 0.49 -2.91
N ALA A 105 -8.67 -0.03 -3.94
CA ALA A 105 -8.86 0.68 -5.21
C ALA A 105 -9.73 1.94 -5.01
N HIS A 106 -10.80 1.83 -4.24
CA HIS A 106 -11.65 2.95 -3.89
C HIS A 106 -10.95 3.96 -2.96
N ALA A 107 -10.10 3.49 -2.03
CA ALA A 107 -9.29 4.40 -1.21
C ALA A 107 -8.42 5.30 -2.10
N LEU A 108 -7.74 4.72 -3.10
CA LEU A 108 -6.95 5.50 -4.06
C LEU A 108 -7.85 6.41 -4.92
N TRP A 109 -9.03 5.96 -5.34
CA TRP A 109 -10.01 6.78 -6.06
C TRP A 109 -10.36 8.08 -5.32
N CYS A 110 -10.53 8.02 -4.01
CA CYS A 110 -10.85 9.20 -3.19
C CYS A 110 -9.72 10.25 -3.17
N ALA A 111 -8.49 9.91 -3.57
CA ALA A 111 -7.38 10.83 -3.68
C ALA A 111 -7.25 11.53 -5.05
N ARG A 112 -8.06 11.15 -6.07
CA ARG A 112 -7.90 11.57 -7.48
C ARG A 112 -7.79 13.08 -7.68
N ASP A 113 -8.59 13.86 -6.98
CA ASP A 113 -8.65 15.31 -7.12
C ASP A 113 -7.46 16.03 -6.44
N SER A 114 -6.72 15.30 -5.59
CA SER A 114 -5.55 15.79 -4.87
C SER A 114 -4.22 15.38 -5.50
N VAL A 115 -4.25 14.60 -6.60
CA VAL A 115 -3.04 14.09 -7.26
C VAL A 115 -2.98 14.54 -8.71
N ASN A 116 -1.97 15.33 -9.05
CA ASN A 116 -1.83 15.94 -10.39
C ASN A 116 -0.58 15.48 -11.16
N GLY A 117 0.14 14.46 -10.65
CA GLY A 117 1.39 13.97 -11.22
C GLY A 117 1.72 12.55 -10.79
N PRO A 118 2.95 12.09 -11.05
CA PRO A 118 3.38 10.77 -10.60
C PRO A 118 3.26 10.60 -9.09
N MET A 119 2.81 9.44 -8.66
CA MET A 119 2.57 9.16 -7.24
C MET A 119 3.10 7.80 -6.81
N ALA A 120 3.58 7.71 -5.58
CA ALA A 120 3.73 6.44 -4.86
C ALA A 120 2.47 6.18 -4.03
N VAL A 121 2.09 4.90 -3.89
CA VAL A 121 0.92 4.47 -3.11
C VAL A 121 1.35 3.38 -2.14
N ILE A 122 1.08 3.60 -0.84
CA ILE A 122 1.44 2.67 0.24
C ILE A 122 0.32 2.53 1.26
N ASN A 123 0.42 1.49 2.10
CA ASN A 123 -0.39 1.36 3.32
C ASN A 123 0.20 2.21 4.47
N ALA A 124 -0.65 2.64 5.38
CA ALA A 124 -0.25 3.46 6.54
C ALA A 124 0.41 2.65 7.66
N ASP A 125 0.16 1.35 7.73
CA ASP A 125 0.56 0.47 8.84
C ASP A 125 1.76 -0.44 8.51
N ASP A 126 2.45 -0.12 7.40
CA ASP A 126 3.60 -0.85 6.90
C ASP A 126 4.86 0.03 6.86
N PHE A 127 6.02 -0.55 7.16
CA PHE A 127 7.34 0.06 6.95
C PHE A 127 8.02 -0.58 5.76
N TYR A 128 8.46 0.24 4.81
CA TYR A 128 8.96 -0.20 3.50
C TYR A 128 10.49 -0.09 3.35
N GLY A 129 11.17 0.59 4.26
CA GLY A 129 12.59 0.93 4.12
C GLY A 129 12.84 2.14 3.23
N ASP A 130 13.98 2.81 3.39
CA ASP A 130 14.33 4.00 2.60
C ASP A 130 14.61 3.67 1.13
N SER A 131 15.19 2.50 0.87
CA SER A 131 15.53 2.07 -0.50
C SER A 131 14.30 1.91 -1.39
N ALA A 132 13.16 1.50 -0.83
CA ALA A 132 11.91 1.40 -1.58
C ALA A 132 11.43 2.77 -2.07
N PHE A 133 11.47 3.80 -1.22
CA PHE A 133 11.10 5.16 -1.63
C PHE A 133 12.09 5.76 -2.63
N ALA A 134 13.39 5.49 -2.48
CA ALA A 134 14.41 5.91 -3.44
C ALA A 134 14.18 5.25 -4.83
N SER A 135 13.87 3.96 -4.86
CA SER A 135 13.49 3.24 -6.09
C SER A 135 12.24 3.83 -6.74
N LEU A 136 11.16 4.05 -5.95
CA LEU A 136 9.93 4.67 -6.45
C LEU A 136 10.20 6.06 -7.03
N ALA A 137 10.93 6.92 -6.30
CA ALA A 137 11.25 8.26 -6.76
C ALA A 137 12.03 8.23 -8.08
N LYS A 138 13.09 7.40 -8.15
CA LYS A 138 13.91 7.24 -9.35
C LYS A 138 13.08 6.76 -10.54
N GLY A 139 12.25 5.75 -10.33
CA GLY A 139 11.43 5.16 -11.39
C GLY A 139 10.36 6.13 -11.91
N LEU A 140 9.64 6.80 -11.01
CA LEU A 140 8.59 7.77 -11.33
C LEU A 140 9.14 9.01 -12.05
N ILE A 141 10.34 9.48 -11.70
CA ILE A 141 11.01 10.58 -12.39
C ILE A 141 11.45 10.16 -13.79
N ALA A 142 12.04 8.96 -13.91
CA ALA A 142 12.53 8.46 -15.19
C ALA A 142 11.39 8.12 -16.17
N ARG A 143 10.26 7.66 -15.67
CA ARG A 143 9.11 7.18 -16.44
C ARG A 143 7.78 7.68 -15.85
N PRO A 144 7.49 8.99 -15.95
CA PRO A 144 6.36 9.61 -15.24
C PRO A 144 4.97 9.18 -15.74
N ASN A 145 4.90 8.50 -16.88
CA ASN A 145 3.66 8.02 -17.49
C ASN A 145 3.45 6.52 -17.31
N ASP A 146 4.45 5.79 -16.81
CA ASP A 146 4.39 4.34 -16.62
C ASP A 146 3.94 3.99 -15.19
N TRP A 147 3.64 2.71 -14.98
CA TRP A 147 3.42 2.16 -13.66
C TRP A 147 4.63 1.35 -13.21
N MET A 148 4.80 1.27 -11.91
CA MET A 148 5.86 0.47 -11.31
C MET A 148 5.46 -0.05 -9.94
N MET A 149 6.26 -0.97 -9.42
CA MET A 149 6.19 -1.42 -8.04
C MET A 149 7.58 -1.70 -7.48
N VAL A 150 7.70 -1.69 -6.17
CA VAL A 150 8.78 -2.35 -5.45
C VAL A 150 8.25 -3.65 -4.89
N ALA A 151 8.72 -4.77 -5.43
CA ALA A 151 8.39 -6.11 -4.95
C ALA A 151 9.39 -6.54 -3.87
N TYR A 152 8.93 -7.33 -2.92
CA TYR A 152 9.76 -7.82 -1.81
C TYR A 152 10.06 -9.30 -2.00
N PRO A 153 11.32 -9.75 -1.78
CA PRO A 153 11.59 -11.17 -1.58
C PRO A 153 10.69 -11.70 -0.46
N ILE A 154 10.04 -12.83 -0.69
CA ILE A 154 9.06 -13.39 0.24
C ILE A 154 9.64 -13.57 1.65
N GLU A 155 10.92 -13.96 1.74
CA GLU A 155 11.65 -14.16 2.98
C GLU A 155 11.74 -12.90 3.87
N LEU A 156 11.66 -11.70 3.25
CA LEU A 156 11.70 -10.41 3.95
C LEU A 156 10.31 -9.96 4.43
N THR A 157 9.27 -10.80 4.30
CA THR A 157 7.87 -10.42 4.60
C THR A 157 7.14 -11.42 5.48
N LEU A 158 7.84 -12.39 6.04
CA LEU A 158 7.24 -13.44 6.86
C LEU A 158 7.00 -12.98 8.31
N SER A 159 6.16 -13.74 9.04
CA SER A 159 5.99 -13.65 10.48
C SER A 159 6.47 -14.94 11.14
N GLU A 160 7.10 -14.82 12.31
CA GLU A 160 7.46 -15.98 13.15
C GLU A 160 6.25 -16.60 13.86
N HIS A 161 5.10 -15.91 13.84
CA HIS A 161 3.91 -16.27 14.60
C HIS A 161 2.84 -17.02 13.79
N GLY A 162 3.08 -17.23 12.49
CA GLY A 162 2.15 -18.01 11.66
C GLY A 162 2.27 -17.72 10.17
N GLY A 163 1.39 -18.34 9.39
CA GLY A 163 1.32 -18.13 7.96
C GLY A 163 0.85 -16.73 7.59
N VAL A 164 1.35 -16.23 6.46
CA VAL A 164 1.02 -14.90 5.95
C VAL A 164 0.29 -14.99 4.61
N ASN A 165 -0.51 -13.97 4.28
CA ASN A 165 -1.14 -13.85 2.97
C ASN A 165 -0.42 -12.78 2.16
N ARG A 166 -0.07 -13.10 0.90
CA ARG A 166 0.72 -12.20 0.03
C ARG A 166 0.25 -12.27 -1.42
N GLY A 167 0.33 -11.17 -2.12
CA GLY A 167 0.19 -11.14 -3.57
C GLY A 167 1.49 -11.64 -4.23
N LEU A 168 1.51 -12.86 -4.72
CA LEU A 168 2.66 -13.42 -5.44
C LEU A 168 2.78 -12.78 -6.82
N CYS A 169 3.97 -12.27 -7.13
CA CYS A 169 4.28 -11.57 -8.37
C CYS A 169 4.96 -12.52 -9.39
N GLN A 170 4.43 -12.58 -10.59
CA GLN A 170 5.14 -13.16 -11.74
C GLN A 170 5.85 -12.02 -12.49
N VAL A 171 7.18 -12.07 -12.54
CA VAL A 171 8.00 -11.02 -13.15
C VAL A 171 8.82 -11.59 -14.29
N GLU A 172 8.74 -10.97 -15.47
CA GLU A 172 9.52 -11.32 -16.64
C GLU A 172 10.16 -10.07 -17.24
N LEU A 173 11.47 -10.12 -17.48
CA LEU A 173 12.25 -9.01 -18.05
C LEU A 173 12.04 -7.67 -17.30
N GLY A 174 11.95 -7.72 -15.97
CA GLY A 174 11.75 -6.56 -15.12
C GLY A 174 10.34 -5.96 -15.19
N GLN A 175 9.35 -6.67 -15.70
CA GLN A 175 7.95 -6.26 -15.74
C GLN A 175 7.06 -7.26 -15.02
N LEU A 176 6.08 -6.76 -14.30
CA LEU A 176 5.02 -7.55 -13.69
C LEU A 176 4.11 -8.11 -14.78
N ARG A 177 3.89 -9.42 -14.78
CA ARG A 177 2.97 -10.12 -15.68
C ARG A 177 1.65 -10.44 -14.99
N SER A 178 1.73 -10.81 -13.72
CA SER A 178 0.54 -11.06 -12.93
C SER A 178 0.86 -10.92 -11.43
N VAL A 179 -0.18 -10.68 -10.66
CA VAL A 179 -0.17 -10.76 -9.20
C VAL A 179 -1.35 -11.61 -8.75
N ALA A 180 -1.09 -12.64 -7.96
CA ALA A 180 -2.11 -13.56 -7.46
C ALA A 180 -2.03 -13.66 -5.94
N GLU A 181 -3.18 -13.60 -5.27
CA GLU A 181 -3.24 -13.76 -3.81
C GLU A 181 -2.93 -15.21 -3.42
N TRP A 182 -2.00 -15.37 -2.49
CA TRP A 182 -1.65 -16.63 -1.85
C TRP A 182 -1.88 -16.53 -0.36
N LEU A 183 -2.51 -17.55 0.20
CA LEU A 183 -2.93 -17.58 1.59
C LEU A 183 -2.05 -18.53 2.38
N ASN A 184 -1.93 -18.22 3.69
CA ASN A 184 -1.27 -19.08 4.67
C ASN A 184 0.13 -19.54 4.24
N ILE A 185 0.93 -18.65 3.68
CA ILE A 185 2.30 -18.96 3.27
C ILE A 185 3.15 -19.20 4.51
N GLN A 186 3.82 -20.34 4.55
CA GLN A 186 4.66 -20.79 5.67
C GLN A 186 6.01 -21.27 5.16
N VAL A 187 7.02 -21.20 6.03
CA VAL A 187 8.37 -21.76 5.78
C VAL A 187 8.32 -23.28 5.79
N GLN A 188 9.04 -23.89 4.85
CA GLN A 188 9.36 -25.33 4.82
C GLN A 188 10.86 -25.54 4.63
N ASP A 189 11.33 -26.80 4.77
CA ASP A 189 12.77 -27.17 4.73
C ASP A 189 13.52 -26.66 3.47
N HIS A 190 12.83 -26.52 2.34
CA HIS A 190 13.43 -26.14 1.04
C HIS A 190 12.69 -25.00 0.32
N GLY A 191 12.06 -24.09 1.07
CA GLY A 191 11.33 -22.95 0.49
C GLY A 191 10.08 -22.62 1.29
N PHE A 192 8.99 -22.38 0.58
CA PHE A 192 7.73 -22.01 1.19
C PHE A 192 6.59 -22.86 0.64
N ILE A 193 5.51 -22.94 1.38
CA ILE A 193 4.25 -23.54 0.93
C ILE A 193 3.12 -22.55 1.21
N GLY A 194 2.13 -22.51 0.34
CA GLY A 194 0.96 -21.66 0.53
C GLY A 194 -0.20 -22.12 -0.34
N GLU A 195 -1.38 -21.59 -0.08
CA GLU A 195 -2.60 -21.85 -0.84
C GLU A 195 -2.78 -20.77 -1.91
N GLY A 196 -2.50 -21.11 -3.15
CA GLY A 196 -2.68 -20.26 -4.33
C GLY A 196 -4.05 -20.48 -5.00
N PRO A 197 -4.29 -19.85 -6.16
CA PRO A 197 -5.55 -19.98 -6.91
C PRO A 197 -5.90 -21.43 -7.30
N GLU A 198 -4.89 -22.29 -7.50
CA GLU A 198 -5.06 -23.70 -7.88
C GLU A 198 -4.97 -24.65 -6.68
N GLY A 199 -4.87 -24.13 -5.45
CA GLY A 199 -4.75 -24.89 -4.22
C GLY A 199 -3.38 -24.82 -3.58
N LEU A 200 -3.12 -25.76 -2.66
CA LEU A 200 -1.87 -25.82 -1.89
C LEU A 200 -0.70 -26.24 -2.77
N ALA A 201 0.34 -25.40 -2.84
CA ALA A 201 1.51 -25.66 -3.66
C ALA A 201 2.80 -25.06 -3.05
N PRO A 202 3.98 -25.62 -3.39
CA PRO A 202 5.25 -25.06 -2.99
C PRO A 202 5.55 -23.76 -3.75
N LEU A 203 6.23 -22.85 -3.06
CA LEU A 203 6.73 -21.59 -3.64
C LEU A 203 8.27 -21.60 -3.64
N PRO A 204 8.91 -21.18 -4.74
CA PRO A 204 10.36 -21.01 -4.77
C PRO A 204 10.85 -20.01 -3.71
N SER A 205 12.05 -20.22 -3.17
CA SER A 205 12.68 -19.30 -2.21
C SER A 205 12.87 -17.88 -2.77
N GLN A 206 13.01 -17.74 -4.07
CA GLN A 206 13.21 -16.46 -4.78
C GLN A 206 11.90 -15.75 -5.13
N SER A 207 10.76 -16.25 -4.66
CA SER A 207 9.46 -15.65 -4.96
C SER A 207 9.40 -14.19 -4.52
N LEU A 208 8.85 -13.35 -5.39
CA LEU A 208 8.60 -11.94 -5.13
C LEU A 208 7.13 -11.72 -4.78
N VAL A 209 6.88 -10.85 -3.82
CA VAL A 209 5.53 -10.53 -3.35
C VAL A 209 5.26 -9.04 -3.35
N SER A 210 3.99 -8.69 -3.56
CA SER A 210 3.47 -7.33 -3.44
C SER A 210 3.13 -7.03 -1.98
N MET A 211 3.65 -5.90 -1.50
CA MET A 211 3.35 -5.35 -0.18
C MET A 211 2.65 -3.99 -0.27
N THR A 212 1.97 -3.71 -1.38
CA THR A 212 1.34 -2.41 -1.63
C THR A 212 2.37 -1.27 -1.66
N CYS A 213 3.44 -1.46 -2.42
CA CYS A 213 4.48 -0.45 -2.67
C CYS A 213 4.49 -0.13 -4.16
N TRP A 214 3.55 0.73 -4.59
CA TRP A 214 3.26 1.02 -5.98
C TRP A 214 3.71 2.40 -6.39
N GLY A 215 4.04 2.58 -7.68
CA GLY A 215 4.23 3.85 -8.34
C GLY A 215 3.30 3.95 -9.56
N PHE A 216 2.54 5.04 -9.67
CA PHE A 216 1.58 5.23 -10.75
C PHE A 216 1.70 6.60 -11.39
N SER A 217 1.38 6.68 -12.68
CA SER A 217 0.92 7.91 -13.31
C SER A 217 -0.56 8.15 -13.01
N PRO A 218 -1.10 9.37 -13.19
CA PRO A 218 -2.52 9.65 -13.00
C PRO A 218 -3.47 8.80 -13.87
N SER A 219 -2.96 8.15 -14.92
CA SER A 219 -3.75 7.23 -15.77
C SER A 219 -4.36 6.06 -15.00
N ILE A 220 -3.85 5.74 -13.81
CA ILE A 220 -4.44 4.71 -12.93
C ILE A 220 -5.91 5.02 -12.60
N PHE A 221 -6.28 6.30 -12.47
CA PHE A 221 -7.64 6.67 -12.11
C PHE A 221 -8.67 6.33 -13.19
N ASP A 222 -8.28 6.29 -14.46
CA ASP A 222 -9.15 5.85 -15.55
C ASP A 222 -9.44 4.35 -15.46
N VAL A 223 -8.43 3.56 -15.07
CA VAL A 223 -8.59 2.12 -14.86
C VAL A 223 -9.41 1.88 -13.60
N ILE A 224 -9.09 2.55 -12.47
CA ILE A 224 -9.87 2.45 -11.22
C ILE A 224 -11.35 2.78 -11.49
N LYS A 225 -11.63 3.83 -12.26
CA LYS A 225 -13.02 4.22 -12.59
C LYS A 225 -13.78 3.07 -13.23
N ARG A 226 -13.23 2.43 -14.26
CA ARG A 226 -13.87 1.30 -14.96
C ARG A 226 -14.08 0.12 -14.03
N GLU A 227 -13.03 -0.28 -13.31
CA GLU A 227 -13.10 -1.41 -12.39
C GLU A 227 -14.09 -1.18 -11.24
N LEU A 228 -14.18 0.05 -10.72
CA LEU A 228 -15.18 0.39 -9.70
C LEU A 228 -16.61 0.32 -10.24
N ILE A 229 -16.88 0.80 -11.47
CA ILE A 229 -18.19 0.70 -12.09
C ILE A 229 -18.59 -0.78 -12.19
N GLU A 230 -17.74 -1.62 -12.78
CA GLU A 230 -18.01 -3.04 -12.93
C GLU A 230 -18.19 -3.75 -11.58
N PHE A 231 -17.30 -3.46 -10.62
CA PHE A 231 -17.37 -4.01 -9.27
C PHE A 231 -18.70 -3.64 -8.57
N ILE A 232 -19.14 -2.38 -8.67
CA ILE A 232 -20.38 -1.94 -8.03
C ILE A 232 -21.58 -2.59 -8.68
N GLU A 233 -21.61 -2.74 -10.01
CA GLU A 233 -22.67 -3.45 -10.72
C GLU A 233 -22.80 -4.91 -10.29
N GLN A 234 -21.68 -5.60 -10.14
CA GLN A 234 -21.65 -7.05 -9.84
C GLN A 234 -21.77 -7.36 -8.34
N GLN A 235 -21.13 -6.55 -7.48
CA GLN A 235 -20.91 -6.87 -6.08
C GLN A 235 -21.32 -5.75 -5.12
N GLY A 236 -21.81 -4.62 -5.60
CA GLY A 236 -22.14 -3.45 -4.78
C GLY A 236 -23.21 -3.72 -3.73
N GLN A 237 -24.07 -4.71 -3.90
CA GLN A 237 -25.07 -5.12 -2.93
C GLN A 237 -24.52 -6.03 -1.81
N LEU A 238 -23.30 -6.55 -1.94
CA LEU A 238 -22.71 -7.41 -0.93
C LEU A 238 -22.09 -6.54 0.19
N PRO A 239 -22.42 -6.76 1.47
CA PRO A 239 -22.09 -5.83 2.55
C PRO A 239 -20.58 -5.76 2.87
N LYS A 240 -19.79 -6.73 2.43
CA LYS A 240 -18.35 -6.85 2.78
C LYS A 240 -17.43 -6.99 1.56
N SER A 241 -17.95 -6.93 0.34
CA SER A 241 -17.13 -7.01 -0.87
C SER A 241 -16.18 -5.80 -0.95
N GLU A 242 -14.99 -6.00 -1.51
CA GLU A 242 -13.95 -4.97 -1.62
C GLU A 242 -13.30 -5.03 -3.00
N CYS A 243 -13.15 -3.89 -3.66
CA CYS A 243 -12.37 -3.73 -4.88
C CYS A 243 -10.90 -3.47 -4.48
N TYR A 244 -10.03 -4.44 -4.76
CA TYR A 244 -8.63 -4.38 -4.36
C TYR A 244 -7.76 -3.74 -5.44
N LEU A 245 -6.80 -2.91 -5.04
CA LEU A 245 -5.85 -2.25 -5.95
C LEU A 245 -5.04 -3.24 -6.81
N PRO A 246 -4.57 -4.39 -6.32
CA PRO A 246 -3.91 -5.38 -7.15
C PRO A 246 -4.78 -5.91 -8.32
N ALA A 247 -6.10 -6.03 -8.13
CA ALA A 247 -7.00 -6.42 -9.20
C ALA A 247 -7.08 -5.33 -10.30
N VAL A 248 -7.11 -4.07 -9.92
CA VAL A 248 -7.05 -2.94 -10.86
C VAL A 248 -5.72 -2.92 -11.63
N VAL A 249 -4.60 -3.20 -10.96
CA VAL A 249 -3.29 -3.32 -11.61
C VAL A 249 -3.30 -4.47 -12.62
N GLN A 250 -3.88 -5.61 -12.25
CA GLN A 250 -4.02 -6.76 -13.14
C GLN A 250 -4.85 -6.41 -14.39
N ALA A 251 -5.98 -5.72 -14.22
CA ALA A 251 -6.79 -5.23 -15.35
C ALA A 251 -6.00 -4.25 -16.25
N GLY A 252 -5.15 -3.40 -15.67
CA GLY A 252 -4.24 -2.54 -16.44
C GLY A 252 -3.23 -3.33 -17.25
N ILE A 253 -2.60 -4.36 -16.67
CA ILE A 253 -1.66 -5.27 -17.37
C ILE A 253 -2.35 -5.95 -18.55
N GLU A 254 -3.57 -6.45 -18.38
CA GLU A 254 -4.37 -7.09 -19.43
C GLU A 254 -4.72 -6.13 -20.58
N GLN A 255 -4.80 -4.83 -20.29
CA GLN A 255 -4.97 -3.77 -21.27
C GLN A 255 -3.66 -3.28 -21.89
N GLY A 256 -2.52 -3.92 -21.55
CA GLY A 256 -1.21 -3.63 -22.10
C GLY A 256 -0.44 -2.51 -21.39
N VAL A 257 -0.88 -2.09 -20.19
CA VAL A 257 -0.11 -1.12 -19.41
C VAL A 257 1.14 -1.80 -18.83
N PRO A 258 2.35 -1.30 -19.11
CA PRO A 258 3.57 -1.87 -18.55
C PRO A 258 3.68 -1.49 -17.05
N VAL A 259 4.00 -2.48 -16.22
CA VAL A 259 4.30 -2.27 -14.80
C VAL A 259 5.72 -2.72 -14.53
N PHE A 260 6.63 -1.79 -14.30
CA PHE A 260 8.03 -2.08 -14.02
C PHE A 260 8.22 -2.53 -12.59
N VAL A 261 9.16 -3.45 -12.35
CA VAL A 261 9.42 -4.02 -11.03
C VAL A 261 10.85 -3.75 -10.61
N ASP A 262 11.02 -3.05 -9.49
CA ASP A 262 12.25 -3.03 -8.72
C ASP A 262 12.11 -3.98 -7.52
N VAL A 263 13.23 -4.50 -7.03
CA VAL A 263 13.25 -5.44 -5.90
C VAL A 263 13.78 -4.75 -4.66
N ALA A 264 13.04 -4.86 -3.56
CA ALA A 264 13.45 -4.30 -2.28
C ALA A 264 14.70 -5.00 -1.74
N ILE A 265 15.59 -4.22 -1.14
CA ILE A 265 16.81 -4.70 -0.47
C ILE A 265 16.72 -4.63 1.06
N GLU A 266 15.79 -3.84 1.59
CA GLU A 266 15.49 -3.73 3.02
C GLU A 266 14.23 -4.55 3.34
N PRO A 267 14.10 -5.05 4.58
CA PRO A 267 12.92 -5.81 4.98
C PRO A 267 11.67 -4.92 5.01
N TRP A 268 10.54 -5.51 4.62
CA TRP A 268 9.24 -4.97 4.96
C TRP A 268 8.92 -5.34 6.42
N LEU A 269 8.40 -4.38 7.18
CA LEU A 269 7.94 -4.63 8.53
C LEU A 269 6.47 -4.21 8.65
N GLY A 270 5.64 -5.13 9.10
CA GLY A 270 4.24 -4.89 9.37
C GLY A 270 3.79 -5.78 10.52
N VAL A 271 2.77 -5.36 11.24
CA VAL A 271 2.19 -6.13 12.33
C VAL A 271 1.07 -6.99 11.79
N THR A 272 1.36 -8.23 11.43
CA THR A 272 0.37 -9.21 10.96
C THR A 272 -0.37 -9.82 12.16
N TYR A 273 0.37 -10.17 13.20
CA TYR A 273 -0.14 -10.68 14.47
C TYR A 273 0.19 -9.70 15.61
N PRO A 274 -0.64 -9.58 16.66
CA PRO A 274 -0.34 -8.71 17.81
C PRO A 274 1.05 -8.95 18.42
N GLN A 275 1.51 -10.18 18.40
CA GLN A 275 2.80 -10.62 18.91
C GLN A 275 3.98 -10.03 18.10
N ASP A 276 3.78 -9.72 16.81
CA ASP A 276 4.81 -9.11 15.96
C ASP A 276 5.22 -7.71 16.47
N THR A 277 4.39 -7.03 17.26
CA THR A 277 4.60 -5.64 17.69
C THR A 277 5.96 -5.42 18.36
N VAL A 278 6.35 -6.31 19.27
CA VAL A 278 7.62 -6.19 20.01
C VAL A 278 8.81 -6.37 19.07
N TRP A 279 8.74 -7.39 18.22
CA TRP A 279 9.78 -7.67 17.24
C TRP A 279 9.91 -6.53 16.20
N VAL A 280 8.79 -6.05 15.66
CA VAL A 280 8.77 -4.92 14.72
C VAL A 280 9.39 -3.68 15.33
N LYS A 281 9.04 -3.35 16.58
CA LYS A 281 9.62 -2.20 17.29
C LYS A 281 11.13 -2.34 17.47
N GLN A 282 11.61 -3.52 17.84
CA GLN A 282 13.04 -3.78 17.98
C GLN A 282 13.76 -3.65 16.63
N LYS A 283 13.20 -4.22 15.55
CA LYS A 283 13.78 -4.12 14.21
C LYS A 283 13.81 -2.69 13.67
N LEU A 284 12.77 -1.90 13.92
CA LEU A 284 12.77 -0.48 13.57
C LEU A 284 13.88 0.28 14.31
N MET A 285 14.08 0.00 15.61
CA MET A 285 15.17 0.60 16.37
C MET A 285 16.55 0.25 15.78
N GLU A 286 16.79 -1.02 15.44
CA GLU A 286 18.03 -1.46 14.80
C GLU A 286 18.27 -0.73 13.47
N LEU A 287 17.28 -0.80 12.54
CA LEU A 287 17.39 -0.21 11.20
C LEU A 287 17.55 1.31 11.19
N LEU A 288 16.94 2.00 12.16
CA LEU A 288 16.96 3.47 12.19
C LEU A 288 18.11 4.02 13.03
N SER A 289 18.66 3.26 13.98
CA SER A 289 19.85 3.67 14.75
C SER A 289 21.12 3.70 13.89
N ASP A 290 21.27 2.78 12.96
CA ASP A 290 22.42 2.73 12.03
C ASP A 290 22.46 3.92 11.05
N LYS A 291 21.35 4.67 10.91
CA LYS A 291 21.24 5.83 10.01
C LYS A 291 21.62 7.16 10.69
N THR A 292 21.91 7.15 11.98
CA THR A 292 22.22 8.36 12.76
C THR A 292 23.73 8.61 12.87
N HIS A 293 24.55 7.81 12.23
CA HIS A 293 26.00 7.91 12.10
C HIS A 293 26.41 8.09 10.64
#